data_ecb0a08b379f22e5a74891b5899617e5
#
_entry.id   ecb0a08b379f22e5a74891b5899617e5
#
_cell.length_a   1.000
_cell.length_b   1.000
_cell.length_c   1.000
_cell.angle_alpha   90.00
_cell.angle_beta   90.00
_cell.angle_gamma   90.00
#
_symmetry.space_group_name_H-M   'P 1'
#
loop_
_entity.id
_entity.type
_entity.pdbx_description
1 polymer ?
#
loop_
_entity_poly.entity_id
_entity_poly.type
_entity_poly.pdbx_seq_one_letter_code
_entity_poly.pdbx_strand_id
1 'polypeptide(L)'
;MTKQKNIIIMMLAFLMLLPVGSAAQEVVQKLDSLQILIGEQTKLHLKVTAAKGAKVVLPSFKPSQMLIPGIEVVEQSDADTAELDGGLQISRDYTLTSFDEKVYAVPALQVKVNGKTCQGNQLALKVLTVPVDTVHPNQFYPPKDVQDNPFLWSEWSPLFWLSILVLLLFGVMLWLWQRLRQ
;
A
#
# COMPACT_ATOMS: atom_id res chain seq x y z
N MET A 1 -11.63 -23.44 62.97
CA MET A 1 -10.70 -22.46 62.37
C MET A 1 -9.79 -23.04 61.27
N THR A 2 -9.46 -24.32 61.25
CA THR A 2 -8.57 -24.96 60.27
C THR A 2 -9.19 -25.10 58.88
N LYS A 3 -10.46 -25.47 58.75
CA LYS A 3 -11.15 -25.62 57.42
C LYS A 3 -11.20 -24.29 56.63
N GLN A 4 -11.42 -23.18 57.33
CA GLN A 4 -11.48 -21.86 56.68
C GLN A 4 -10.12 -21.41 56.16
N LYS A 5 -9.05 -21.67 56.87
CA LYS A 5 -7.67 -21.41 56.44
C LYS A 5 -7.32 -22.23 55.18
N ASN A 6 -7.72 -23.50 55.13
CA ASN A 6 -7.44 -24.36 53.96
C ASN A 6 -8.19 -23.91 52.71
N ILE A 7 -9.42 -23.39 52.83
CA ILE A 7 -10.18 -22.83 51.72
C ILE A 7 -9.52 -21.55 51.19
N ILE A 8 -9.03 -20.66 52.08
CA ILE A 8 -8.33 -19.46 51.68
C ILE A 8 -7.00 -19.79 50.97
N ILE A 9 -6.24 -20.77 51.47
CA ILE A 9 -4.97 -21.19 50.84
C ILE A 9 -5.28 -21.83 49.46
N MET A 10 -6.32 -22.61 49.30
CA MET A 10 -6.73 -23.24 48.05
C MET A 10 -7.20 -22.18 47.05
N MET A 11 -7.90 -21.13 47.50
CA MET A 11 -8.34 -20.01 46.67
C MET A 11 -7.17 -19.14 46.22
N LEU A 12 -6.17 -18.93 47.10
CA LEU A 12 -4.93 -18.22 46.79
C LEU A 12 -4.07 -19.00 45.77
N ALA A 13 -3.97 -20.35 45.94
CA ALA A 13 -3.27 -21.22 45.02
C ALA A 13 -3.96 -21.27 43.65
N PHE A 14 -5.29 -21.20 43.59
CA PHE A 14 -6.06 -21.16 42.34
C PHE A 14 -5.88 -19.79 41.62
N LEU A 15 -5.74 -18.68 42.37
CA LEU A 15 -5.47 -17.35 41.82
C LEU A 15 -4.05 -17.27 41.18
N MET A 16 -3.10 -18.03 41.69
CA MET A 16 -1.72 -18.12 41.13
C MET A 16 -1.66 -18.95 39.81
N LEU A 17 -2.69 -19.73 39.51
CA LEU A 17 -2.81 -20.53 38.28
C LEU A 17 -3.44 -19.77 37.12
N LEU A 18 -3.84 -18.50 37.32
CA LEU A 18 -4.33 -17.69 36.21
C LEU A 18 -3.17 -17.45 35.23
N PRO A 19 -3.34 -17.83 33.94
CA PRO A 19 -2.30 -17.58 32.95
C PRO A 19 -2.07 -16.08 32.87
N VAL A 20 -0.89 -15.62 33.26
CA VAL A 20 -0.43 -14.26 32.97
C VAL A 20 -0.39 -14.15 31.46
N GLY A 21 -1.30 -13.36 30.88
CA GLY A 21 -1.40 -13.19 29.44
C GLY A 21 -0.04 -12.81 28.86
N SER A 22 0.62 -13.78 28.25
CA SER A 22 1.82 -13.53 27.46
C SER A 22 1.38 -12.78 26.24
N ALA A 23 1.86 -11.54 26.07
CA ALA A 23 1.66 -10.80 24.82
C ALA A 23 2.15 -11.70 23.66
N ALA A 24 1.23 -12.24 22.89
CA ALA A 24 1.54 -13.15 21.79
C ALA A 24 2.37 -12.40 20.77
N GLN A 25 3.56 -12.89 20.50
CA GLN A 25 4.35 -12.41 19.37
C GLN A 25 3.73 -12.98 18.10
N GLU A 26 3.30 -12.10 17.21
CA GLU A 26 2.67 -12.48 15.96
C GLU A 26 3.44 -11.87 14.80
N VAL A 27 3.72 -12.69 13.78
CA VAL A 27 4.33 -12.27 12.52
C VAL A 27 3.37 -12.60 11.40
N VAL A 28 2.87 -11.59 10.72
CA VAL A 28 1.91 -11.73 9.62
C VAL A 28 2.52 -11.12 8.37
N GLN A 29 2.44 -11.84 7.26
CA GLN A 29 2.76 -11.29 5.95
C GLN A 29 1.56 -11.39 5.00
N LYS A 30 1.42 -10.39 4.14
CA LYS A 30 0.33 -10.27 3.17
C LYS A 30 0.84 -9.66 1.87
N LEU A 31 0.37 -10.16 0.74
CA LEU A 31 0.56 -9.55 -0.57
C LEU A 31 -0.63 -8.65 -0.92
N ASP A 32 -0.38 -7.54 -1.60
CA ASP A 32 -1.42 -6.69 -2.18
C ASP A 32 -2.18 -7.43 -3.27
N SER A 33 -1.45 -8.13 -4.14
CA SER A 33 -2.02 -8.98 -5.17
C SER A 33 -1.41 -10.37 -5.11
N LEU A 34 -2.26 -11.39 -5.17
CA LEU A 34 -1.85 -12.78 -5.28
C LEU A 34 -1.52 -13.19 -6.72
N GLN A 35 -1.80 -12.31 -7.68
CA GLN A 35 -1.58 -12.53 -9.10
C GLN A 35 -1.05 -11.24 -9.75
N ILE A 36 0.02 -11.37 -10.51
CA ILE A 36 0.67 -10.29 -11.26
C ILE A 36 0.99 -10.76 -12.67
N LEU A 37 1.21 -9.81 -13.57
CA LEU A 37 1.77 -10.08 -14.90
C LEU A 37 3.30 -10.10 -14.83
N ILE A 38 3.94 -10.71 -15.83
CA ILE A 38 5.41 -10.67 -15.97
C ILE A 38 5.91 -9.22 -15.96
N GLY A 39 6.86 -8.92 -15.07
CA GLY A 39 7.44 -7.60 -14.88
C GLY A 39 6.58 -6.63 -14.07
N GLU A 40 5.36 -7.01 -13.70
CA GLU A 40 4.53 -6.22 -12.78
C GLU A 40 5.05 -6.34 -11.35
N GLN A 41 4.77 -5.34 -10.54
CA GLN A 41 5.22 -5.27 -9.15
C GLN A 41 4.03 -5.47 -8.19
N THR A 42 4.30 -6.14 -7.08
CA THR A 42 3.37 -6.27 -5.95
C THR A 42 4.09 -6.00 -4.64
N LYS A 43 3.37 -5.51 -3.62
CA LYS A 43 3.96 -5.29 -2.29
C LYS A 43 3.69 -6.47 -1.38
N LEU A 44 4.73 -6.88 -0.68
CA LEU A 44 4.68 -7.81 0.44
C LEU A 44 4.77 -7.01 1.73
N HIS A 45 3.67 -6.93 2.47
CA HIS A 45 3.58 -6.29 3.78
C HIS A 45 3.97 -7.28 4.86
N LEU A 46 5.00 -6.97 5.61
CA LEU A 46 5.41 -7.72 6.80
C LEU A 46 5.03 -6.93 8.05
N LYS A 47 4.18 -7.49 8.91
CA LYS A 47 3.78 -6.91 10.20
C LYS A 47 4.19 -7.81 11.33
N VAL A 48 4.79 -7.22 12.35
CA VAL A 48 5.27 -7.92 13.56
C VAL A 48 4.66 -7.23 14.76
N THR A 49 3.91 -7.99 15.55
CA THR A 49 3.39 -7.53 16.83
C THR A 49 4.26 -8.10 17.96
N ALA A 50 4.74 -7.28 18.84
CA ALA A 50 5.62 -7.67 19.95
C ALA A 50 5.27 -6.89 21.23
N ALA A 51 5.76 -7.36 22.37
CA ALA A 51 5.61 -6.66 23.63
C ALA A 51 6.34 -5.30 23.60
N LYS A 52 5.88 -4.34 24.38
CA LYS A 52 6.51 -3.02 24.49
C LYS A 52 7.98 -3.17 24.94
N GLY A 53 8.88 -2.49 24.21
CA GLY A 53 10.32 -2.57 24.46
C GLY A 53 11.02 -3.79 23.87
N ALA A 54 10.33 -4.66 23.12
CA ALA A 54 10.97 -5.78 22.43
C ALA A 54 11.91 -5.29 21.31
N LYS A 55 13.09 -5.90 21.22
CA LYS A 55 14.03 -5.65 20.13
C LYS A 55 13.63 -6.52 18.92
N VAL A 56 13.12 -5.89 17.87
CA VAL A 56 12.70 -6.56 16.64
C VAL A 56 13.71 -6.27 15.54
N VAL A 57 14.16 -7.32 14.84
CA VAL A 57 15.04 -7.22 13.67
C VAL A 57 14.31 -7.85 12.48
N LEU A 58 13.95 -6.98 11.53
CA LEU A 58 13.30 -7.39 10.28
C LEU A 58 14.36 -7.83 9.25
N PRO A 59 14.02 -8.75 8.32
CA PRO A 59 14.90 -9.09 7.22
C PRO A 59 15.13 -7.84 6.35
N SER A 60 16.35 -7.76 5.80
CA SER A 60 16.72 -6.67 4.89
C SER A 60 17.29 -7.27 3.62
N PHE A 61 16.84 -6.76 2.48
CA PHE A 61 17.27 -7.16 1.15
C PHE A 61 17.89 -5.97 0.43
N LYS A 62 18.90 -6.23 -0.38
CA LYS A 62 19.43 -5.21 -1.27
C LYS A 62 18.50 -5.07 -2.49
N PRO A 63 18.45 -3.91 -3.14
CA PRO A 63 17.78 -3.76 -4.42
C PRO A 63 18.23 -4.84 -5.42
N SER A 64 17.29 -5.41 -6.15
CA SER A 64 17.51 -6.51 -7.11
C SER A 64 18.04 -7.82 -6.51
N GLN A 65 17.87 -7.99 -5.20
CA GLN A 65 18.21 -9.26 -4.55
C GLN A 65 17.08 -10.27 -4.72
N MET A 66 17.41 -11.51 -5.08
CA MET A 66 16.43 -12.60 -5.13
C MET A 66 15.94 -12.94 -3.73
N LEU A 67 14.61 -12.90 -3.55
CA LEU A 67 13.96 -13.46 -2.35
C LEU A 67 13.97 -14.99 -2.40
N ILE A 68 13.60 -15.52 -3.55
CA ILE A 68 13.72 -16.92 -3.98
C ILE A 68 14.05 -16.94 -5.48
N PRO A 69 14.51 -18.03 -6.04
CA PRO A 69 14.74 -18.15 -7.49
C PRO A 69 13.46 -17.77 -8.27
N GLY A 70 13.54 -16.71 -9.05
CA GLY A 70 12.46 -16.18 -9.88
C GLY A 70 11.61 -15.06 -9.25
N ILE A 71 11.78 -14.73 -7.97
CA ILE A 71 11.19 -13.54 -7.36
C ILE A 71 12.30 -12.60 -6.88
N GLU A 72 12.28 -11.38 -7.36
CA GLU A 72 13.23 -10.33 -7.04
C GLU A 72 12.61 -9.29 -6.13
N VAL A 73 13.39 -8.79 -5.15
CA VAL A 73 13.02 -7.64 -4.33
C VAL A 73 13.56 -6.40 -5.01
N VAL A 74 12.67 -5.58 -5.55
CA VAL A 74 13.03 -4.33 -6.24
C VAL A 74 13.50 -3.28 -5.23
N GLU A 75 12.72 -3.12 -4.18
CA GLU A 75 12.99 -2.16 -3.10
C GLU A 75 12.34 -2.61 -1.78
N GLN A 76 12.78 -2.01 -0.70
CA GLN A 76 12.16 -2.16 0.61
C GLN A 76 11.93 -0.78 1.24
N SER A 77 10.82 -0.63 1.97
CA SER A 77 10.57 0.58 2.76
C SER A 77 11.41 0.63 4.02
N ASP A 78 11.49 1.79 4.64
CA ASP A 78 11.91 1.88 6.03
C ASP A 78 10.93 1.15 6.95
N ALA A 79 11.43 0.73 8.12
CA ALA A 79 10.56 0.12 9.12
C ALA A 79 9.70 1.20 9.78
N ASP A 80 8.40 1.03 9.72
CA ASP A 80 7.44 1.86 10.45
C ASP A 80 7.06 1.20 11.78
N THR A 81 6.93 2.02 12.81
CA THR A 81 6.70 1.56 14.16
C THR A 81 5.51 2.29 14.77
N ALA A 82 4.48 1.52 15.13
CA ALA A 82 3.28 2.01 15.80
C ALA A 82 3.15 1.42 17.20
N GLU A 83 2.84 2.24 18.20
CA GLU A 83 2.47 1.75 19.52
C GLU A 83 1.00 1.33 19.54
N LEU A 84 0.75 0.13 20.05
CA LEU A 84 -0.58 -0.40 20.32
C LEU A 84 -0.81 -0.49 21.83
N ASP A 85 -2.09 -0.58 22.24
CA ASP A 85 -2.43 -0.80 23.64
C ASP A 85 -1.78 -2.08 24.18
N GLY A 86 -0.66 -1.91 24.92
CA GLY A 86 0.11 -2.99 25.51
C GLY A 86 1.18 -3.64 24.64
N GLY A 87 1.47 -3.11 23.45
CA GLY A 87 2.45 -3.68 22.52
C GLY A 87 3.07 -2.69 21.55
N LEU A 88 3.87 -3.23 20.66
CA LEU A 88 4.55 -2.53 19.59
C LEU A 88 4.25 -3.27 18.27
N GLN A 89 3.81 -2.56 17.24
CA GLN A 89 3.69 -3.09 15.90
C GLN A 89 4.77 -2.48 15.02
N ILE A 90 5.57 -3.32 14.37
CA ILE A 90 6.55 -2.89 13.39
C ILE A 90 6.16 -3.45 12.05
N SER A 91 6.14 -2.60 11.03
CA SER A 91 5.83 -2.99 9.66
C SER A 91 6.90 -2.56 8.68
N ARG A 92 7.04 -3.34 7.60
CA ARG A 92 7.90 -3.04 6.46
C ARG A 92 7.31 -3.63 5.21
N ASP A 93 7.41 -2.87 4.13
CA ASP A 93 6.95 -3.26 2.81
C ASP A 93 8.14 -3.65 1.93
N TYR A 94 7.96 -4.70 1.14
CA TYR A 94 8.91 -5.15 0.13
C TYR A 94 8.21 -5.19 -1.21
N THR A 95 8.75 -4.48 -2.21
CA THR A 95 8.25 -4.51 -3.58
C THR A 95 8.88 -5.68 -4.31
N LEU A 96 8.04 -6.61 -4.75
CA LEU A 96 8.44 -7.84 -5.44
C LEU A 96 8.09 -7.77 -6.91
N THR A 97 8.91 -8.39 -7.76
CA THR A 97 8.64 -8.62 -9.19
C THR A 97 9.09 -10.00 -9.61
N SER A 98 8.58 -10.46 -10.75
CA SER A 98 9.03 -11.71 -11.39
C SER A 98 8.91 -11.59 -12.89
N PHE A 99 9.83 -12.26 -13.60
CA PHE A 99 9.90 -12.28 -15.07
C PHE A 99 9.58 -13.66 -15.67
N ASP A 100 9.24 -14.64 -14.84
CA ASP A 100 8.90 -16.00 -15.27
C ASP A 100 7.44 -16.32 -14.96
N GLU A 101 6.71 -16.86 -15.94
CA GLU A 101 5.35 -17.35 -15.75
C GLU A 101 5.33 -18.61 -14.89
N LYS A 102 4.95 -18.44 -13.62
CA LYS A 102 4.94 -19.52 -12.66
C LYS A 102 4.09 -19.19 -11.44
N VAL A 103 3.71 -20.23 -10.69
CA VAL A 103 3.19 -20.06 -9.32
C VAL A 103 4.34 -20.24 -8.35
N TYR A 104 4.61 -19.23 -7.55
CA TYR A 104 5.68 -19.22 -6.56
C TYR A 104 5.11 -19.37 -5.16
N ALA A 105 5.74 -20.21 -4.35
CA ALA A 105 5.53 -20.23 -2.91
C ALA A 105 6.46 -19.20 -2.26
N VAL A 106 5.93 -18.05 -1.89
CA VAL A 106 6.66 -17.02 -1.14
C VAL A 106 6.88 -17.53 0.28
N PRO A 107 8.14 -17.70 0.73
CA PRO A 107 8.41 -18.30 2.02
C PRO A 107 7.98 -17.39 3.17
N ALA A 108 7.74 -17.98 4.32
CA ALA A 108 7.58 -17.25 5.56
C ALA A 108 8.88 -16.50 5.90
N LEU A 109 8.83 -15.18 5.94
CA LEU A 109 9.99 -14.36 6.32
C LEU A 109 10.32 -14.56 7.79
N GLN A 110 11.61 -14.68 8.07
CA GLN A 110 12.13 -14.84 9.42
C GLN A 110 12.39 -13.49 10.07
N VAL A 111 11.83 -13.26 11.24
CA VAL A 111 12.01 -12.08 12.06
C VAL A 111 12.61 -12.48 13.38
N LYS A 112 13.57 -11.72 13.90
CA LYS A 112 14.12 -11.94 15.23
C LYS A 112 13.47 -10.98 16.22
N VAL A 113 12.81 -11.54 17.24
CA VAL A 113 12.20 -10.78 18.34
C VAL A 113 12.89 -11.19 19.64
N ASN A 114 13.57 -10.27 20.28
CA ASN A 114 14.39 -10.53 21.50
C ASN A 114 15.37 -11.70 21.34
N GLY A 115 15.95 -11.85 20.12
CA GLY A 115 16.88 -12.92 19.80
C GLY A 115 16.22 -14.27 19.41
N LYS A 116 14.91 -14.43 19.58
CA LYS A 116 14.17 -15.60 19.11
C LYS A 116 13.72 -15.39 17.67
N THR A 117 13.86 -16.42 16.84
CA THR A 117 13.38 -16.39 15.45
C THR A 117 11.89 -16.73 15.42
N CYS A 118 11.09 -15.83 14.91
CA CYS A 118 9.68 -16.01 14.59
C CYS A 118 9.51 -16.05 13.07
N GLN A 119 8.53 -16.76 12.58
CA GLN A 119 8.23 -16.86 11.14
C GLN A 119 6.81 -16.39 10.88
N GLY A 120 6.61 -15.75 9.73
CA GLY A 120 5.29 -15.41 9.22
C GLY A 120 4.55 -16.61 8.61
N ASN A 121 3.54 -16.33 7.85
CA ASN A 121 2.78 -17.31 7.07
C ASN A 121 3.38 -17.43 5.66
N GLN A 122 3.24 -18.59 5.02
CA GLN A 122 3.55 -18.75 3.60
C GLN A 122 2.45 -18.13 2.74
N LEU A 123 2.84 -17.61 1.56
CA LEU A 123 1.93 -17.04 0.56
C LEU A 123 2.19 -17.68 -0.80
N ALA A 124 1.21 -17.57 -1.69
CA ALA A 124 1.37 -17.96 -3.09
C ALA A 124 1.26 -16.71 -3.97
N LEU A 125 2.19 -16.56 -4.90
CA LEU A 125 2.17 -15.52 -5.93
C LEU A 125 2.11 -16.19 -7.30
N LYS A 126 1.06 -15.91 -8.05
CA LYS A 126 0.89 -16.38 -9.42
C LYS A 126 1.35 -15.30 -10.39
N VAL A 127 2.31 -15.64 -11.25
CA VAL A 127 2.79 -14.77 -12.32
C VAL A 127 2.25 -15.28 -13.65
N LEU A 128 1.64 -14.39 -14.41
CA LEU A 128 1.02 -14.68 -15.70
C LEU A 128 1.69 -13.88 -16.82
N THR A 129 1.67 -14.45 -18.02
CA THR A 129 2.00 -13.70 -19.24
C THR A 129 0.78 -12.92 -19.74
N VAL A 130 1.06 -11.84 -20.47
CA VAL A 130 0.03 -11.15 -21.25
C VAL A 130 -0.32 -12.05 -22.45
N PRO A 131 -1.60 -12.39 -22.67
CA PRO A 131 -2.00 -13.13 -23.86
C PRO A 131 -1.65 -12.32 -25.10
N VAL A 132 -0.76 -12.85 -25.92
CA VAL A 132 -0.38 -12.25 -27.20
C VAL A 132 -1.13 -12.98 -28.31
N ASP A 133 -1.78 -12.24 -29.21
CA ASP A 133 -2.36 -12.82 -30.41
C ASP A 133 -1.26 -13.29 -31.36
N THR A 134 -0.98 -14.58 -31.32
CA THR A 134 0.01 -15.21 -32.22
C THR A 134 -0.60 -15.63 -33.57
N VAL A 135 -1.92 -15.58 -33.69
CA VAL A 135 -2.64 -15.99 -34.92
C VAL A 135 -2.58 -14.89 -35.98
N HIS A 136 -2.56 -13.62 -35.53
CA HIS A 136 -2.49 -12.45 -36.42
C HIS A 136 -1.28 -11.57 -36.09
N PRO A 137 -0.04 -12.04 -36.25
CA PRO A 137 1.17 -11.33 -35.78
C PRO A 137 1.40 -9.98 -36.49
N ASN A 138 0.75 -9.74 -37.61
CA ASN A 138 0.87 -8.50 -38.41
C ASN A 138 -0.31 -7.54 -38.17
N GLN A 139 -1.25 -7.88 -37.29
CA GLN A 139 -2.40 -7.04 -36.99
C GLN A 139 -2.05 -6.11 -35.82
N PHE A 140 -1.39 -5.01 -36.17
CA PHE A 140 -1.13 -3.96 -35.20
C PHE A 140 -2.42 -3.18 -34.94
N TYR A 141 -2.77 -2.98 -33.69
CA TYR A 141 -3.79 -1.99 -33.36
C TYR A 141 -3.28 -0.62 -33.83
N PRO A 142 -4.07 0.12 -34.61
CA PRO A 142 -3.70 1.47 -35.00
C PRO A 142 -3.42 2.30 -33.74
N PRO A 143 -2.54 3.29 -33.83
CA PRO A 143 -2.35 4.23 -32.72
C PRO A 143 -3.72 4.80 -32.34
N LYS A 144 -3.96 4.95 -31.04
CA LYS A 144 -5.19 5.60 -30.57
C LYS A 144 -5.31 6.95 -31.27
N ASP A 145 -6.44 7.17 -31.92
CA ASP A 145 -6.72 8.45 -32.56
C ASP A 145 -6.54 9.58 -31.53
N VAL A 146 -5.95 10.65 -32.02
CA VAL A 146 -5.91 11.90 -31.24
C VAL A 146 -7.36 12.29 -31.02
N GLN A 147 -7.74 12.47 -29.78
CA GLN A 147 -9.08 12.88 -29.42
C GLN A 147 -9.35 14.25 -30.07
N ASP A 148 -10.14 14.26 -31.15
CA ASP A 148 -10.63 15.51 -31.72
C ASP A 148 -11.49 16.19 -30.67
N ASN A 149 -11.04 17.35 -30.24
CA ASN A 149 -11.79 18.18 -29.30
C ASN A 149 -12.76 19.03 -30.12
N PRO A 150 -14.05 18.66 -30.23
CA PRO A 150 -15.00 19.41 -31.03
C PRO A 150 -15.13 20.83 -30.45
N PHE A 151 -15.21 21.84 -31.34
CA PHE A 151 -15.45 23.19 -30.91
C PHE A 151 -16.83 23.31 -30.25
N LEU A 152 -16.84 23.53 -28.93
CA LEU A 152 -18.06 23.72 -28.14
C LEU A 152 -18.33 25.20 -27.97
N TRP A 153 -19.39 25.69 -28.63
CA TRP A 153 -19.82 27.09 -28.52
C TRP A 153 -20.12 27.49 -27.06
N SER A 154 -20.56 26.58 -26.24
CA SER A 154 -20.81 26.79 -24.82
C SER A 154 -19.58 27.25 -24.02
N GLU A 155 -18.38 26.81 -24.43
CA GLU A 155 -17.12 27.21 -23.78
C GLU A 155 -16.68 28.62 -24.13
N TRP A 156 -17.01 29.05 -25.34
CA TRP A 156 -16.63 30.38 -25.86
C TRP A 156 -17.69 31.46 -25.59
N SER A 157 -18.94 31.05 -25.35
CA SER A 157 -20.05 32.00 -25.14
C SER A 157 -19.81 32.98 -23.97
N PRO A 158 -19.23 32.61 -22.80
CA PRO A 158 -18.96 33.56 -21.73
C PRO A 158 -17.95 34.64 -22.15
N LEU A 159 -16.91 34.25 -22.90
CA LEU A 159 -15.90 35.16 -23.40
C LEU A 159 -16.49 36.16 -24.45
N PHE A 160 -17.38 35.66 -25.29
CA PHE A 160 -18.08 36.48 -26.27
C PHE A 160 -18.97 37.52 -25.58
N TRP A 161 -19.77 37.13 -24.60
CA TRP A 161 -20.60 38.07 -23.85
C TRP A 161 -19.80 39.07 -23.02
N LEU A 162 -18.68 38.61 -22.45
CA LEU A 162 -17.74 39.47 -21.72
C LEU A 162 -17.14 40.55 -22.65
N SER A 163 -16.77 40.17 -23.88
CA SER A 163 -16.21 41.15 -24.85
C SER A 163 -17.23 42.21 -25.25
N ILE A 164 -18.49 41.83 -25.45
CA ILE A 164 -19.57 42.76 -25.72
C ILE A 164 -19.77 43.74 -24.55
N LEU A 165 -19.77 43.22 -23.32
CA LEU A 165 -19.91 44.06 -22.12
C LEU A 165 -18.78 45.09 -22.01
N VAL A 166 -17.53 44.70 -22.27
CA VAL A 166 -16.38 45.61 -22.24
C VAL A 166 -16.49 46.70 -23.30
N LEU A 167 -16.94 46.35 -24.53
CA LEU A 167 -17.15 47.31 -25.61
C LEU A 167 -18.25 48.30 -25.27
N LEU A 168 -19.34 47.88 -24.65
CA LEU A 168 -20.42 48.77 -24.18
C LEU A 168 -19.92 49.73 -23.09
N LEU A 169 -19.18 49.22 -22.11
CA LEU A 169 -18.61 50.07 -21.04
C LEU A 169 -17.65 51.10 -21.63
N PHE A 170 -16.82 50.69 -22.59
CA PHE A 170 -15.91 51.62 -23.27
C PHE A 170 -16.67 52.68 -24.06
N GLY A 171 -17.74 52.33 -24.78
CA GLY A 171 -18.62 53.25 -25.48
C GLY A 171 -19.28 54.26 -24.54
N VAL A 172 -19.80 53.80 -23.40
CA VAL A 172 -20.39 54.68 -22.36
C VAL A 172 -19.35 55.61 -21.79
N MET A 173 -18.12 55.15 -21.54
CA MET A 173 -17.02 55.93 -21.02
C MET A 173 -16.62 57.06 -22.02
N LEU A 174 -16.54 56.74 -23.32
CA LEU A 174 -16.26 57.71 -24.37
C LEU A 174 -17.37 58.79 -24.47
N TRP A 175 -18.64 58.33 -24.40
CA TRP A 175 -19.78 59.25 -24.44
C TRP A 175 -19.82 60.21 -23.25
N LEU A 176 -19.55 59.68 -22.03
CA LEU A 176 -19.44 60.54 -20.83
C LEU A 176 -18.27 61.51 -20.92
N TRP A 177 -17.13 61.09 -21.44
CA TRP A 177 -15.96 61.92 -21.61
C TRP A 177 -16.22 63.07 -22.61
N GLN A 178 -16.91 62.77 -23.72
CA GLN A 178 -17.34 63.79 -24.68
C GLN A 178 -18.32 64.79 -24.07
N ARG A 179 -19.27 64.29 -23.25
CA ARG A 179 -20.28 65.18 -22.62
C ARG A 179 -19.69 66.06 -21.53
N LEU A 180 -18.68 65.61 -20.83
CA LEU A 180 -17.97 66.37 -19.79
C LEU A 180 -16.99 67.40 -20.37
N ARG A 181 -16.65 67.28 -21.66
CA ARG A 181 -15.80 68.24 -22.37
C ARG A 181 -16.57 69.36 -23.05
N GLN A 182 -17.89 69.26 -23.17
CA GLN A 182 -18.75 70.32 -23.62
C GLN A 182 -19.27 71.15 -22.45
#